data_18e6b366d3321424c11eb172c5320721
#
_entry.id   18e6b366d3321424c11eb172c5320721
#
_cell.length_a   1.000
_cell.length_b   1.000
_cell.length_c   1.000
_cell.angle_alpha   90.00
_cell.angle_beta   90.00
_cell.angle_gamma   90.00
#
_symmetry.space_group_name_H-M   'P 1'
#
loop_
_entity.id
_entity.type
_entity.pdbx_description
1 polymer ?
#
loop_
_entity_poly.entity_id
_entity_poly.type
_entity_poly.pdbx_seq_one_letter_code
_entity_poly.pdbx_strand_id
1 'polypeptide(L)'
;MANDDILRRDGVLARITGFDEGRTAYYAVMPNGHSTQLTFPSQEIFDIGDVLLVGKDFYTKVPPSVWPVKPRVGVIRRALEDCVVIETSDGLELLEGEYPVDIAPGNTVEFTDLFGIERVLWPTAIRPGESDHDDDIKQYRLTPSADPSLTFAAFGGYERVIARAKELIETQLGNSAQMRAIGAKPIKGVIFTGAPGTGKTHLARIIANVADAQFYLVSGPTIVSKYVGDSEETLRMIFAAAQSDKRAIIFFDEIDSIASSRETDTNGVGKRLVAQLLTLMDGFESKGNVVVVA
;
A
#
# COMPACT_ATOMS: atom_id res chain seq x y z
N MET A 1 38.69 2.03 -20.17
CA MET A 1 38.88 2.77 -21.43
C MET A 1 38.38 2.02 -22.68
N ALA A 2 38.24 0.70 -22.67
CA ALA A 2 37.79 -0.05 -23.87
C ALA A 2 36.25 -0.08 -24.10
N ASN A 3 35.43 0.21 -23.08
CA ASN A 3 33.97 0.09 -23.19
C ASN A 3 33.29 1.30 -23.85
N ASP A 4 33.86 2.49 -23.78
CA ASP A 4 33.24 3.71 -24.31
C ASP A 4 33.31 3.82 -25.84
N ASP A 5 34.29 3.16 -26.45
CA ASP A 5 34.49 3.22 -27.90
C ASP A 5 33.58 2.23 -28.67
N ILE A 6 33.15 1.16 -27.99
CA ILE A 6 32.27 0.13 -28.60
C ILE A 6 30.84 0.69 -28.73
N LEU A 7 30.37 1.47 -27.77
CA LEU A 7 29.01 2.04 -27.75
C LEU A 7 28.81 3.21 -28.73
N ARG A 8 29.89 3.73 -29.31
CA ARG A 8 29.83 4.78 -30.36
C ARG A 8 29.61 4.25 -31.78
N ARG A 9 29.57 2.95 -31.95
CA ARG A 9 29.32 2.32 -33.27
C ARG A 9 27.83 2.16 -33.47
N ASP A 10 27.35 2.50 -34.67
CA ASP A 10 25.96 2.27 -35.08
C ASP A 10 25.68 0.76 -35.13
N GLY A 11 24.96 0.24 -34.15
CA GLY A 11 24.58 -1.16 -34.06
C GLY A 11 23.38 -1.35 -33.14
N VAL A 12 22.79 -2.52 -33.20
CA VAL A 12 21.66 -2.93 -32.39
C VAL A 12 22.12 -4.01 -31.41
N LEU A 13 21.73 -3.88 -30.16
CA LEU A 13 21.99 -4.94 -29.19
C LEU A 13 21.09 -6.14 -29.46
N ALA A 14 21.68 -7.33 -29.37
CA ALA A 14 20.98 -8.60 -29.50
C ALA A 14 21.46 -9.54 -28.40
N ARG A 15 20.55 -10.20 -27.70
CA ARG A 15 20.88 -11.19 -26.67
C ARG A 15 20.54 -12.57 -27.19
N ILE A 16 21.51 -13.49 -27.10
CA ILE A 16 21.35 -14.87 -27.54
C ILE A 16 20.36 -15.60 -26.60
N THR A 17 19.32 -16.18 -27.18
CA THR A 17 18.30 -16.97 -26.46
C THR A 17 18.35 -18.45 -26.84
N GLY A 18 19.07 -18.83 -27.92
CA GLY A 18 19.21 -20.19 -28.34
C GLY A 18 20.11 -20.31 -29.55
N PHE A 19 20.39 -21.54 -29.96
CA PHE A 19 21.15 -21.86 -31.18
C PHE A 19 20.70 -23.21 -31.74
N ASP A 20 20.98 -23.48 -33.01
CA ASP A 20 20.75 -24.77 -33.68
C ASP A 20 21.79 -25.82 -33.24
N GLU A 21 21.52 -27.11 -33.50
CA GLU A 21 22.40 -28.22 -33.13
C GLU A 21 23.85 -28.08 -33.69
N GLY A 22 24.02 -27.39 -34.79
CA GLY A 22 25.31 -27.12 -35.43
C GLY A 22 25.97 -25.81 -35.03
N ARG A 23 25.32 -24.97 -34.21
CA ARG A 23 25.73 -23.59 -33.87
C ARG A 23 26.02 -22.74 -35.12
N THR A 24 25.26 -22.99 -36.19
CA THR A 24 25.36 -22.22 -37.43
C THR A 24 24.38 -21.05 -37.45
N ALA A 25 23.29 -21.17 -36.69
CA ALA A 25 22.28 -20.13 -36.50
C ALA A 25 22.04 -19.90 -35.00
N TYR A 26 21.97 -18.64 -34.61
CA TYR A 26 21.69 -18.20 -33.27
C TYR A 26 20.35 -17.46 -33.23
N TYR A 27 19.52 -17.77 -32.25
CA TYR A 27 18.31 -17.04 -32.01
C TYR A 27 18.61 -15.97 -30.96
N ALA A 28 18.16 -14.75 -31.22
CA ALA A 28 18.43 -13.62 -30.35
C ALA A 28 17.19 -12.74 -30.20
N VAL A 29 17.08 -12.08 -29.06
CA VAL A 29 16.08 -11.06 -28.78
C VAL A 29 16.72 -9.68 -28.79
N MET A 30 16.02 -8.69 -29.32
CA MET A 30 16.42 -7.29 -29.30
C MET A 30 15.81 -6.57 -28.08
N PRO A 31 16.30 -5.38 -27.64
CA PRO A 31 15.76 -4.63 -26.52
C PRO A 31 14.27 -4.23 -26.65
N ASN A 32 13.75 -4.20 -27.86
CA ASN A 32 12.34 -3.95 -28.15
C ASN A 32 11.44 -5.19 -28.10
N GLY A 33 12.00 -6.35 -27.71
CA GLY A 33 11.29 -7.64 -27.60
C GLY A 33 11.18 -8.41 -28.92
N HIS A 34 11.67 -7.87 -30.04
CA HIS A 34 11.66 -8.61 -31.33
C HIS A 34 12.71 -9.70 -31.32
N SER A 35 12.29 -10.93 -31.66
CA SER A 35 13.20 -12.06 -31.91
C SER A 35 13.73 -12.03 -33.32
N THR A 36 14.99 -12.38 -33.48
CA THR A 36 15.67 -12.47 -34.80
C THR A 36 16.60 -13.68 -34.85
N GLN A 37 16.91 -14.12 -36.05
CA GLN A 37 17.92 -15.14 -36.26
C GLN A 37 19.19 -14.48 -36.81
N LEU A 38 20.32 -14.81 -36.20
CA LEU A 38 21.64 -14.31 -36.55
C LEU A 38 22.49 -15.45 -37.09
N THR A 39 23.21 -15.17 -38.15
CA THR A 39 24.22 -16.09 -38.74
C THR A 39 25.54 -15.35 -38.82
N PHE A 40 26.60 -15.95 -38.34
CA PHE A 40 27.92 -15.31 -38.30
C PHE A 40 28.88 -15.97 -39.29
N PRO A 41 29.68 -15.21 -40.02
CA PRO A 41 30.62 -15.74 -41.00
C PRO A 41 31.84 -16.42 -40.37
N SER A 42 32.09 -16.21 -39.10
CA SER A 42 33.21 -16.83 -38.36
C SER A 42 32.72 -17.95 -37.43
N GLN A 43 33.62 -18.86 -37.05
CA GLN A 43 33.36 -19.95 -36.12
C GLN A 43 33.36 -19.49 -34.63
N GLU A 44 32.99 -18.25 -34.39
CA GLU A 44 32.82 -17.79 -32.99
C GLU A 44 31.62 -18.47 -32.36
N ILE A 45 31.81 -18.92 -31.12
CA ILE A 45 30.80 -19.63 -30.36
C ILE A 45 30.24 -18.67 -29.32
N PHE A 46 28.90 -18.51 -29.31
CA PHE A 46 28.19 -17.75 -28.35
C PHE A 46 27.31 -18.66 -27.48
N ASP A 47 27.15 -18.31 -26.24
CA ASP A 47 26.30 -19.02 -25.30
C ASP A 47 24.99 -18.28 -25.06
N ILE A 48 24.00 -19.01 -24.56
CA ILE A 48 22.71 -18.41 -24.18
C ILE A 48 22.96 -17.35 -23.08
N GLY A 49 22.39 -16.16 -23.27
CA GLY A 49 22.62 -15.03 -22.39
C GLY A 49 23.69 -14.03 -22.87
N ASP A 50 24.54 -14.42 -23.83
CA ASP A 50 25.52 -13.49 -24.39
C ASP A 50 24.84 -12.30 -25.06
N VAL A 51 25.40 -11.10 -24.84
CA VAL A 51 24.96 -9.86 -25.45
C VAL A 51 25.93 -9.46 -26.56
N LEU A 52 25.39 -9.21 -27.73
CA LEU A 52 26.15 -8.80 -28.90
C LEU A 52 25.71 -7.41 -29.36
N LEU A 53 26.65 -6.58 -29.76
CA LEU A 53 26.37 -5.39 -30.55
C LEU A 53 26.52 -5.79 -32.01
N VAL A 54 25.43 -5.79 -32.78
CA VAL A 54 25.36 -6.19 -34.16
C VAL A 54 25.16 -4.97 -35.05
N GLY A 55 26.12 -4.67 -35.87
CA GLY A 55 26.09 -3.65 -36.91
C GLY A 55 25.91 -4.24 -38.29
N LYS A 56 25.95 -3.38 -39.31
CA LYS A 56 25.78 -3.81 -40.72
C LYS A 56 26.88 -4.77 -41.20
N ASP A 57 28.13 -4.52 -40.79
CA ASP A 57 29.30 -5.24 -41.25
C ASP A 57 30.18 -5.76 -40.09
N PHE A 58 29.68 -5.74 -38.86
CA PHE A 58 30.41 -6.20 -37.69
C PHE A 58 29.47 -6.75 -36.63
N TYR A 59 30.02 -7.58 -35.76
CA TYR A 59 29.42 -7.96 -34.49
C TYR A 59 30.51 -8.03 -33.42
N THR A 60 30.12 -7.75 -32.19
CA THR A 60 31.07 -7.78 -31.08
C THR A 60 30.32 -8.19 -29.80
N LYS A 61 30.89 -9.14 -29.05
CA LYS A 61 30.38 -9.50 -27.73
C LYS A 61 30.65 -8.32 -26.77
N VAL A 62 29.60 -7.89 -26.10
CA VAL A 62 29.66 -6.80 -25.13
C VAL A 62 29.30 -7.31 -23.74
N PRO A 63 29.73 -6.66 -22.68
CA PRO A 63 29.35 -7.04 -21.32
C PRO A 63 27.83 -7.05 -21.16
N PRO A 64 27.26 -8.03 -20.42
CA PRO A 64 25.81 -8.09 -20.16
C PRO A 64 25.24 -6.81 -19.53
N SER A 65 26.04 -6.04 -18.81
CA SER A 65 25.67 -4.76 -18.22
C SER A 65 25.28 -3.67 -19.23
N VAL A 66 25.61 -3.85 -20.51
CA VAL A 66 25.22 -2.94 -21.59
C VAL A 66 23.78 -3.18 -22.06
N TRP A 67 23.21 -4.34 -21.74
CA TRP A 67 21.82 -4.65 -22.08
C TRP A 67 20.89 -3.71 -21.29
N PRO A 68 19.96 -3.01 -21.96
CA PRO A 68 19.03 -2.12 -21.30
C PRO A 68 18.03 -2.94 -20.48
N VAL A 69 18.32 -3.11 -19.22
CA VAL A 69 17.48 -3.83 -18.28
C VAL A 69 16.53 -2.82 -17.64
N LYS A 70 15.24 -3.11 -17.65
CA LYS A 70 14.27 -2.37 -16.85
C LYS A 70 14.08 -3.13 -15.54
N PRO A 71 14.49 -2.56 -14.41
CA PRO A 71 14.21 -3.19 -13.13
C PRO A 71 12.69 -3.25 -12.93
N ARG A 72 12.23 -4.37 -12.42
CA ARG A 72 10.84 -4.65 -12.10
C ARG A 72 10.72 -4.88 -10.61
N VAL A 73 9.55 -4.61 -10.07
CA VAL A 73 9.25 -4.84 -8.65
C VAL A 73 8.19 -5.92 -8.55
N GLY A 74 8.38 -6.84 -7.61
CA GLY A 74 7.41 -7.89 -7.33
C GLY A 74 7.51 -8.40 -5.91
N VAL A 75 6.52 -9.19 -5.50
CA VAL A 75 6.43 -9.77 -4.17
C VAL A 75 6.72 -11.26 -4.26
N ILE A 76 7.65 -11.76 -3.46
CA ILE A 76 7.96 -13.19 -3.37
C ILE A 76 6.76 -13.92 -2.78
N ARG A 77 6.16 -14.83 -3.54
CA ARG A 77 5.10 -15.72 -3.07
C ARG A 77 5.64 -17.04 -2.55
N ARG A 78 6.69 -17.54 -3.18
CA ARG A 78 7.34 -18.79 -2.76
C ARG A 78 8.81 -18.78 -3.18
N ALA A 79 9.67 -19.16 -2.26
CA ALA A 79 11.07 -19.45 -2.56
C ALA A 79 11.27 -20.97 -2.51
N LEU A 80 11.87 -21.54 -3.56
CA LEU A 80 12.24 -22.92 -3.72
C LEU A 80 13.76 -23.00 -3.87
N GLU A 81 14.35 -24.19 -3.89
CA GLU A 81 15.81 -24.31 -3.97
C GLU A 81 16.40 -23.73 -5.27
N ASP A 82 15.72 -23.95 -6.39
CA ASP A 82 16.21 -23.57 -7.73
C ASP A 82 15.43 -22.44 -8.39
N CYS A 83 14.33 -21.96 -7.78
CA CYS A 83 13.49 -20.94 -8.38
C CYS A 83 12.67 -20.17 -7.33
N VAL A 84 12.24 -18.98 -7.72
CA VAL A 84 11.37 -18.11 -6.91
C VAL A 84 10.12 -17.74 -7.70
N VAL A 85 8.96 -17.90 -7.08
CA VAL A 85 7.69 -17.42 -7.63
C VAL A 85 7.47 -15.99 -7.15
N ILE A 86 7.42 -15.06 -8.08
CA ILE A 86 7.20 -13.63 -7.84
C ILE A 86 5.85 -13.22 -8.42
N GLU A 87 5.09 -12.48 -7.64
CA GLU A 87 3.88 -11.79 -8.10
C GLU A 87 4.22 -10.38 -8.53
N THR A 88 3.88 -10.05 -9.77
CA THR A 88 4.05 -8.74 -10.39
C THR A 88 2.70 -8.15 -10.76
N SER A 89 2.66 -6.94 -11.32
CA SER A 89 1.45 -6.34 -11.90
C SER A 89 0.83 -7.20 -13.01
N ASP A 90 1.64 -8.01 -13.69
CA ASP A 90 1.23 -8.80 -14.85
C ASP A 90 0.86 -10.24 -14.47
N GLY A 91 1.03 -10.62 -13.21
CA GLY A 91 0.69 -11.92 -12.67
C GLY A 91 1.83 -12.62 -11.94
N LEU A 92 1.75 -13.96 -11.86
CA LEU A 92 2.80 -14.79 -11.25
C LEU A 92 3.86 -15.15 -12.29
N GLU A 93 5.11 -14.92 -11.92
CA GLU A 93 6.28 -15.24 -12.72
C GLU A 93 7.22 -16.17 -11.95
N LEU A 94 7.89 -17.04 -12.68
CA LEU A 94 8.92 -17.93 -12.16
C LEU A 94 10.28 -17.38 -12.57
N LEU A 95 11.12 -17.08 -11.61
CA LEU A 95 12.54 -16.78 -11.84
C LEU A 95 13.37 -17.99 -11.45
N GLU A 96 14.19 -18.48 -12.41
CA GLU A 96 15.14 -19.57 -12.20
C GLU A 96 16.52 -18.97 -11.90
N GLY A 97 17.29 -19.58 -11.00
CA GLY A 97 18.67 -19.18 -10.70
C GLY A 97 19.02 -19.23 -9.21
N GLU A 98 20.26 -18.86 -8.91
CA GLU A 98 20.73 -18.72 -7.52
C GLU A 98 20.28 -17.35 -6.97
N TYR A 99 19.79 -17.33 -5.75
CA TYR A 99 19.25 -16.12 -5.11
C TYR A 99 19.99 -15.80 -3.82
N PRO A 100 19.99 -14.52 -3.39
CA PRO A 100 20.52 -14.16 -2.07
C PRO A 100 19.87 -14.96 -0.95
N VAL A 101 20.65 -15.38 0.03
CA VAL A 101 20.23 -16.26 1.13
C VAL A 101 19.12 -15.67 2.01
N ASP A 102 18.95 -14.34 1.95
CA ASP A 102 18.05 -13.60 2.87
C ASP A 102 16.65 -13.31 2.29
N ILE A 103 16.27 -13.98 1.21
CA ILE A 103 14.92 -13.79 0.66
C ILE A 103 13.91 -14.70 1.34
N ALA A 104 12.74 -14.13 1.64
CA ALA A 104 11.62 -14.84 2.25
C ALA A 104 10.29 -14.57 1.54
N PRO A 105 9.33 -15.50 1.59
CA PRO A 105 7.97 -15.22 1.14
C PRO A 105 7.41 -13.97 1.82
N GLY A 106 6.81 -13.08 1.03
CA GLY A 106 6.33 -11.78 1.48
C GLY A 106 7.31 -10.63 1.30
N ASN A 107 8.58 -10.90 0.94
CA ASN A 107 9.49 -9.80 0.61
C ASN A 107 9.09 -9.13 -0.71
N THR A 108 9.21 -7.80 -0.75
CA THR A 108 9.17 -7.04 -1.99
C THR A 108 10.57 -6.87 -2.51
N VAL A 109 10.79 -7.28 -3.75
CA VAL A 109 12.11 -7.32 -4.39
C VAL A 109 12.14 -6.54 -5.68
N GLU A 110 13.31 -5.99 -5.98
CA GLU A 110 13.67 -5.51 -7.30
C GLU A 110 14.39 -6.64 -8.04
N PHE A 111 13.92 -6.92 -9.23
CA PHE A 111 14.45 -8.00 -10.04
C PHE A 111 14.49 -7.63 -11.51
N THR A 112 15.27 -8.37 -12.26
CA THR A 112 15.38 -8.25 -13.71
C THR A 112 15.36 -9.64 -14.33
N ASP A 113 14.89 -9.73 -15.56
CA ASP A 113 14.86 -11.01 -16.32
C ASP A 113 16.27 -11.55 -16.61
N LEU A 114 17.29 -10.72 -16.44
CA LEU A 114 18.68 -11.05 -16.78
C LEU A 114 19.51 -11.45 -15.56
N PHE A 115 19.36 -10.72 -14.46
CA PHE A 115 20.20 -10.87 -13.27
C PHE A 115 19.44 -11.45 -12.08
N GLY A 116 18.16 -11.81 -12.29
CA GLY A 116 17.30 -12.30 -11.21
C GLY A 116 17.01 -11.24 -10.17
N ILE A 117 16.93 -11.63 -8.91
CA ILE A 117 16.68 -10.72 -7.79
C ILE A 117 17.95 -9.94 -7.46
N GLU A 118 17.89 -8.62 -7.61
CA GLU A 118 19.03 -7.73 -7.34
C GLU A 118 19.09 -7.29 -5.88
N ARG A 119 17.94 -6.96 -5.30
CA ARG A 119 17.85 -6.55 -3.89
C ARG A 119 16.45 -6.71 -3.31
N VAL A 120 16.38 -6.87 -2.00
CA VAL A 120 15.15 -6.77 -1.23
C VAL A 120 14.89 -5.28 -0.96
N LEU A 121 13.76 -4.77 -1.44
CA LEU A 121 13.34 -3.40 -1.21
C LEU A 121 12.67 -3.26 0.16
N TRP A 122 11.77 -4.20 0.49
CA TRP A 122 11.09 -4.24 1.79
C TRP A 122 10.94 -5.69 2.30
N PRO A 123 11.02 -5.88 3.60
CA PRO A 123 10.84 -7.21 4.22
C PRO A 123 9.37 -7.68 4.19
N THR A 124 8.44 -6.84 3.80
CA THR A 124 7.01 -7.13 3.71
C THR A 124 6.50 -6.95 2.29
N ALA A 125 5.36 -7.60 1.97
CA ALA A 125 4.73 -7.46 0.67
C ALA A 125 4.17 -6.04 0.49
N ILE A 126 4.66 -5.34 -0.53
CA ILE A 126 4.00 -4.12 -1.03
C ILE A 126 3.21 -4.55 -2.26
N ARG A 127 1.90 -4.39 -2.21
CA ARG A 127 1.05 -4.64 -3.37
C ARG A 127 1.13 -3.46 -4.33
N PRO A 128 1.12 -3.69 -5.66
CA PRO A 128 0.98 -2.61 -6.62
C PRO A 128 -0.29 -1.80 -6.31
N GLY A 129 -0.13 -0.51 -6.01
CA GLY A 129 -1.23 0.36 -5.55
C GLY A 129 -1.30 0.57 -4.04
N GLU A 130 -0.54 -0.17 -3.23
CA GLU A 130 -0.26 0.21 -1.85
C GLU A 130 0.82 1.30 -1.89
N SER A 131 0.39 2.57 -2.03
CA SER A 131 1.20 3.71 -1.59
C SER A 131 1.61 3.47 -0.15
N ASP A 132 2.69 4.09 0.33
CA ASP A 132 3.10 4.05 1.74
C ASP A 132 1.88 4.41 2.60
N HIS A 133 1.12 3.39 3.03
CA HIS A 133 -0.14 3.56 3.76
C HIS A 133 0.03 4.41 5.02
N ASP A 134 1.25 4.44 5.56
CA ASP A 134 1.59 5.31 6.68
C ASP A 134 1.51 6.80 6.31
N ASP A 135 1.90 7.20 5.10
CA ASP A 135 1.80 8.61 4.69
C ASP A 135 0.37 9.00 4.33
N ASP A 136 -0.38 8.10 3.71
CA ASP A 136 -1.80 8.32 3.41
C ASP A 136 -2.66 8.42 4.68
N ILE A 137 -2.31 7.68 5.73
CA ILE A 137 -3.01 7.74 7.02
C ILE A 137 -2.62 8.98 7.83
N LYS A 138 -1.37 9.46 7.70
CA LYS A 138 -0.89 10.65 8.44
C LYS A 138 -1.77 11.87 8.23
N GLN A 139 -2.34 12.06 7.05
CA GLN A 139 -3.26 13.18 6.78
C GLN A 139 -4.54 13.13 7.60
N TYR A 140 -4.98 11.94 8.01
CA TYR A 140 -6.17 11.74 8.86
C TYR A 140 -5.82 11.72 10.34
N ARG A 141 -4.59 11.35 10.69
CA ARG A 141 -4.11 11.19 12.05
C ARG A 141 -3.67 12.54 12.63
N LEU A 142 -4.47 13.10 13.50
CA LEU A 142 -4.07 14.25 14.28
C LEU A 142 -3.39 13.75 15.55
N THR A 143 -2.07 13.95 15.64
CA THR A 143 -1.36 13.68 16.90
C THR A 143 -2.01 14.48 17.99
N PRO A 144 -2.33 13.89 19.17
CA PRO A 144 -2.76 14.65 20.32
C PRO A 144 -1.64 15.65 20.61
N SER A 145 -1.81 16.89 20.17
CA SER A 145 -0.95 17.95 20.68
C SER A 145 -1.36 18.05 22.15
N ALA A 146 -0.37 18.12 23.05
CA ALA A 146 -0.62 18.50 24.42
C ALA A 146 -1.06 19.98 24.45
N ASP A 147 -2.17 20.26 23.78
CA ASP A 147 -2.79 21.57 23.75
C ASP A 147 -3.54 21.76 25.08
N PRO A 148 -3.01 22.59 25.99
CA PRO A 148 -3.64 22.79 27.28
C PRO A 148 -5.03 23.43 27.17
N SER A 149 -5.41 23.93 25.98
CA SER A 149 -6.76 24.47 25.74
C SER A 149 -7.80 23.37 25.46
N LEU A 150 -7.38 22.15 25.08
CA LEU A 150 -8.28 21.02 24.83
C LEU A 150 -8.71 20.32 26.12
N THR A 151 -9.44 21.03 26.97
CA THR A 151 -9.96 20.49 28.21
C THR A 151 -11.46 20.72 28.31
N PHE A 152 -12.15 19.89 29.11
CA PHE A 152 -13.56 20.11 29.38
C PHE A 152 -13.86 21.44 30.08
N ALA A 153 -12.89 22.03 30.81
CA ALA A 153 -13.03 23.33 31.43
C ALA A 153 -13.10 24.48 30.45
N ALA A 154 -12.45 24.31 29.28
CA ALA A 154 -12.48 25.29 28.20
C ALA A 154 -13.75 25.19 27.32
N PHE A 155 -14.54 24.12 27.44
CA PHE A 155 -15.77 23.92 26.71
C PHE A 155 -16.96 24.53 27.48
N GLY A 156 -17.41 25.69 27.05
CA GLY A 156 -18.49 26.42 27.71
C GLY A 156 -19.88 25.85 27.44
N GLY A 157 -20.69 25.70 28.49
CA GLY A 157 -22.08 25.23 28.41
C GLY A 157 -22.19 23.70 28.24
N TYR A 158 -23.41 23.24 27.98
CA TYR A 158 -23.70 21.82 27.68
C TYR A 158 -23.25 20.81 28.77
N GLU A 159 -23.42 21.11 30.06
CA GLU A 159 -22.96 20.27 31.18
C GLU A 159 -23.38 18.80 31.07
N ARG A 160 -24.60 18.52 30.59
CA ARG A 160 -25.08 17.14 30.36
C ARG A 160 -24.29 16.40 29.27
N VAL A 161 -23.91 17.12 28.22
CA VAL A 161 -23.10 16.54 27.12
C VAL A 161 -21.69 16.25 27.60
N ILE A 162 -21.11 17.16 28.36
CA ILE A 162 -19.79 16.99 29.01
C ILE A 162 -19.81 15.78 29.96
N ALA A 163 -20.83 15.67 30.81
CA ALA A 163 -20.97 14.54 31.73
C ALA A 163 -21.04 13.21 30.98
N ARG A 164 -21.81 13.15 29.88
CA ARG A 164 -21.91 11.95 29.01
C ARG A 164 -20.62 11.64 28.29
N ALA A 165 -19.89 12.66 27.83
CA ALA A 165 -18.58 12.48 27.20
C ALA A 165 -17.55 11.91 28.19
N LYS A 166 -17.54 12.38 29.44
CA LYS A 166 -16.68 11.83 30.50
C LYS A 166 -17.00 10.36 30.77
N GLU A 167 -18.27 10.03 30.93
CA GLU A 167 -18.72 8.64 31.09
C GLU A 167 -18.29 7.75 29.97
N LEU A 168 -18.36 8.22 28.70
CA LEU A 168 -17.88 7.52 27.55
C LEU A 168 -16.38 7.20 27.65
N ILE A 169 -15.56 8.18 28.04
CA ILE A 169 -14.11 7.99 28.22
C ILE A 169 -13.84 6.93 29.27
N GLU A 170 -14.47 7.08 30.45
CA GLU A 170 -14.25 6.19 31.59
C GLU A 170 -14.66 4.74 31.27
N THR A 171 -15.83 4.55 30.65
CA THR A 171 -16.38 3.22 30.42
C THR A 171 -15.76 2.52 29.20
N GLN A 172 -15.56 3.21 28.10
CA GLN A 172 -15.13 2.59 26.85
C GLN A 172 -13.62 2.63 26.65
N LEU A 173 -12.99 3.76 26.88
CA LEU A 173 -11.56 3.94 26.63
C LEU A 173 -10.72 3.66 27.89
N GLY A 174 -11.27 3.87 29.08
CA GLY A 174 -10.60 3.63 30.37
C GLY A 174 -10.66 2.18 30.83
N ASN A 175 -11.84 1.60 30.87
CA ASN A 175 -12.15 0.35 31.58
C ASN A 175 -12.70 -0.75 30.65
N SER A 176 -12.37 -0.74 29.38
CA SER A 176 -12.92 -1.67 28.37
C SER A 176 -12.76 -3.15 28.73
N ALA A 177 -11.65 -3.52 29.38
CA ALA A 177 -11.42 -4.90 29.83
C ALA A 177 -12.34 -5.31 30.99
N GLN A 178 -12.55 -4.43 31.95
CA GLN A 178 -13.43 -4.68 33.10
C GLN A 178 -14.90 -4.75 32.70
N MET A 179 -15.32 -3.88 31.78
CA MET A 179 -16.67 -3.89 31.22
C MET A 179 -16.97 -5.19 30.49
N ARG A 180 -16.02 -5.71 29.74
CA ARG A 180 -16.15 -7.03 29.10
C ARG A 180 -16.23 -8.18 30.11
N ALA A 181 -15.47 -8.11 31.18
CA ALA A 181 -15.49 -9.16 32.23
C ALA A 181 -16.88 -9.33 32.88
N ILE A 182 -17.68 -8.25 32.92
CA ILE A 182 -19.06 -8.28 33.42
C ILE A 182 -20.10 -8.50 32.31
N GLY A 183 -19.68 -8.79 31.08
CA GLY A 183 -20.58 -9.03 29.95
C GLY A 183 -21.20 -7.76 29.35
N ALA A 184 -20.72 -6.58 29.70
CA ALA A 184 -21.20 -5.33 29.11
C ALA A 184 -20.73 -5.20 27.66
N LYS A 185 -21.67 -4.86 26.77
CA LYS A 185 -21.33 -4.60 25.36
C LYS A 185 -20.67 -3.22 25.22
N PRO A 186 -19.55 -3.13 24.50
CA PRO A 186 -18.89 -1.85 24.24
C PRO A 186 -19.78 -0.96 23.38
N ILE A 187 -19.74 0.35 23.62
CA ILE A 187 -20.36 1.36 22.75
C ILE A 187 -19.46 1.48 21.52
N LYS A 188 -19.96 1.11 20.35
CA LYS A 188 -19.19 1.14 19.11
C LYS A 188 -19.12 2.53 18.49
N GLY A 189 -20.17 3.34 18.68
CA GLY A 189 -20.25 4.67 18.09
C GLY A 189 -21.14 5.64 18.86
N VAL A 190 -20.86 6.92 18.69
CA VAL A 190 -21.62 8.04 19.26
C VAL A 190 -21.89 9.06 18.15
N ILE A 191 -23.12 9.54 18.08
CA ILE A 191 -23.51 10.59 17.15
C ILE A 191 -23.73 11.90 17.90
N PHE A 192 -23.03 12.95 17.47
CA PHE A 192 -23.26 14.33 17.90
C PHE A 192 -24.23 15.02 16.96
N THR A 193 -25.33 15.49 17.49
CA THR A 193 -26.33 16.23 16.71
C THR A 193 -26.41 17.67 17.16
N GLY A 194 -26.59 18.59 16.25
CA GLY A 194 -26.72 20.03 16.55
C GLY A 194 -26.39 20.90 15.36
N ALA A 195 -26.74 22.19 15.47
CA ALA A 195 -26.48 23.18 14.44
C ALA A 195 -24.97 23.31 14.11
N PRO A 196 -24.60 23.79 12.91
CA PRO A 196 -23.22 24.15 12.63
C PRO A 196 -22.66 25.14 13.64
N GLY A 197 -21.37 25.03 13.96
CA GLY A 197 -20.71 25.94 14.91
C GLY A 197 -20.94 25.65 16.40
N THR A 198 -21.68 24.61 16.78
CA THR A 198 -21.94 24.27 18.21
C THR A 198 -20.77 23.56 18.90
N GLY A 199 -19.65 23.36 18.22
CA GLY A 199 -18.44 22.79 18.80
C GLY A 199 -18.35 21.26 18.80
N LYS A 200 -19.09 20.56 17.95
CA LYS A 200 -19.06 19.08 17.86
C LYS A 200 -17.65 18.52 17.64
N THR A 201 -16.96 19.01 16.62
CA THR A 201 -15.57 18.61 16.31
C THR A 201 -14.61 18.98 17.45
N HIS A 202 -14.81 20.16 18.08
CA HIS A 202 -14.01 20.59 19.21
C HIS A 202 -14.18 19.67 20.44
N LEU A 203 -15.42 19.28 20.74
CA LEU A 203 -15.71 18.32 21.81
C LEU A 203 -15.07 16.96 21.55
N ALA A 204 -15.11 16.46 20.33
CA ALA A 204 -14.45 15.20 19.98
C ALA A 204 -12.93 15.24 20.19
N ARG A 205 -12.28 16.37 19.87
CA ARG A 205 -10.85 16.59 20.14
C ARG A 205 -10.54 16.64 21.63
N ILE A 206 -11.38 17.31 22.43
CA ILE A 206 -11.26 17.32 23.90
C ILE A 206 -11.35 15.90 24.46
N ILE A 207 -12.32 15.11 24.00
CA ILE A 207 -12.49 13.71 24.41
C ILE A 207 -11.21 12.91 24.12
N ALA A 208 -10.66 13.03 22.90
CA ALA A 208 -9.45 12.34 22.51
C ALA A 208 -8.25 12.75 23.38
N ASN A 209 -8.07 14.05 23.61
CA ASN A 209 -6.98 14.58 24.43
C ASN A 209 -7.06 14.09 25.88
N VAL A 210 -8.23 14.18 26.49
CA VAL A 210 -8.44 13.75 27.89
C VAL A 210 -8.32 12.23 28.06
N ALA A 211 -8.71 11.46 27.02
CA ALA A 211 -8.59 10.00 27.00
C ALA A 211 -7.18 9.48 26.68
N ASP A 212 -6.24 10.36 26.32
CA ASP A 212 -4.94 9.98 25.77
C ASP A 212 -5.11 9.00 24.59
N ALA A 213 -6.00 9.37 23.64
CA ALA A 213 -6.37 8.57 22.50
C ALA A 213 -5.89 9.23 21.20
N GLN A 214 -5.43 8.42 20.25
CA GLN A 214 -5.15 8.91 18.90
C GLN A 214 -6.44 9.39 18.24
N PHE A 215 -6.36 10.50 17.52
CA PHE A 215 -7.51 11.13 16.90
C PHE A 215 -7.40 11.08 15.38
N TYR A 216 -8.35 10.42 14.74
CA TYR A 216 -8.47 10.35 13.29
C TYR A 216 -9.63 11.22 12.84
N LEU A 217 -9.34 12.24 12.04
CA LEU A 217 -10.34 13.14 11.47
C LEU A 217 -10.66 12.74 10.03
N VAL A 218 -11.90 12.38 9.80
CA VAL A 218 -12.40 11.93 8.51
C VAL A 218 -13.49 12.89 8.06
N SER A 219 -13.25 13.61 6.96
CA SER A 219 -14.27 14.46 6.35
C SER A 219 -15.13 13.65 5.39
N GLY A 220 -16.44 13.65 5.61
CA GLY A 220 -17.39 12.95 4.74
C GLY A 220 -17.29 13.35 3.27
N PRO A 221 -17.33 14.65 2.92
CA PRO A 221 -17.15 15.10 1.54
C PRO A 221 -15.83 14.67 0.91
N THR A 222 -14.73 14.68 1.65
CA THR A 222 -13.41 14.30 1.15
C THR A 222 -13.36 12.81 0.80
N ILE A 223 -13.96 11.96 1.61
CA ILE A 223 -14.01 10.52 1.32
C ILE A 223 -14.91 10.22 0.14
N VAL A 224 -16.06 10.86 0.01
CA VAL A 224 -16.97 10.63 -1.11
C VAL A 224 -16.38 11.11 -2.45
N SER A 225 -15.55 12.14 -2.45
CA SER A 225 -14.94 12.71 -3.66
C SER A 225 -13.78 11.89 -4.24
N LYS A 226 -13.25 10.91 -3.51
CA LYS A 226 -12.21 10.01 -4.02
C LYS A 226 -12.77 9.04 -5.07
N TYR A 227 -11.89 8.52 -5.92
CA TYR A 227 -12.29 7.54 -6.94
C TYR A 227 -12.93 6.29 -6.33
N VAL A 228 -13.80 5.65 -7.09
CA VAL A 228 -14.49 4.41 -6.70
C VAL A 228 -13.45 3.32 -6.39
N GLY A 229 -13.50 2.78 -5.19
CA GLY A 229 -12.50 1.80 -4.69
C GLY A 229 -11.53 2.39 -3.67
N ASP A 230 -10.94 3.56 -3.95
CA ASP A 230 -9.98 4.21 -3.05
C ASP A 230 -10.60 4.65 -1.72
N SER A 231 -11.89 5.02 -1.75
CA SER A 231 -12.62 5.45 -0.57
C SER A 231 -12.84 4.32 0.44
N GLU A 232 -13.19 3.12 -0.06
CA GLU A 232 -13.41 1.94 0.77
C GLU A 232 -12.08 1.44 1.37
N GLU A 233 -11.00 1.48 0.58
CA GLU A 233 -9.66 1.13 1.03
C GLU A 233 -9.15 2.11 2.08
N THR A 234 -9.31 3.41 1.84
CA THR A 234 -8.96 4.47 2.82
C THR A 234 -9.66 4.23 4.17
N LEU A 235 -10.96 3.90 4.15
CA LEU A 235 -11.67 3.57 5.39
C LEU A 235 -11.07 2.35 6.08
N ARG A 236 -10.79 1.26 5.35
CA ARG A 236 -10.15 0.06 5.92
C ARG A 236 -8.81 0.38 6.57
N MET A 237 -7.99 1.18 5.92
CA MET A 237 -6.69 1.61 6.45
C MET A 237 -6.80 2.44 7.72
N ILE A 238 -7.70 3.44 7.75
CA ILE A 238 -7.93 4.26 8.95
C ILE A 238 -8.38 3.37 10.12
N PHE A 239 -9.31 2.46 9.88
CA PHE A 239 -9.81 1.54 10.89
C PHE A 239 -8.74 0.55 11.38
N ALA A 240 -7.91 0.01 10.49
CA ALA A 240 -6.80 -0.87 10.85
C ALA A 240 -5.75 -0.13 11.69
N ALA A 241 -5.37 1.09 11.31
CA ALA A 241 -4.45 1.93 12.07
C ALA A 241 -5.01 2.24 13.47
N ALA A 242 -6.28 2.66 13.56
CA ALA A 242 -6.94 2.94 14.84
C ALA A 242 -6.99 1.69 15.75
N GLN A 243 -7.18 0.50 15.20
CA GLN A 243 -7.16 -0.76 15.97
C GLN A 243 -5.76 -1.13 16.49
N SER A 244 -4.70 -0.69 15.85
CA SER A 244 -3.32 -0.91 16.28
C SER A 244 -2.91 0.02 17.41
N ASP A 245 -3.55 1.17 17.56
CA ASP A 245 -3.29 2.11 18.63
C ASP A 245 -3.82 1.60 19.99
N LYS A 246 -3.22 2.08 21.07
CA LYS A 246 -3.66 1.74 22.45
C LYS A 246 -5.09 2.20 22.71
N ARG A 247 -5.43 3.39 22.25
CA ARG A 247 -6.76 3.99 22.27
C ARG A 247 -6.90 4.88 21.05
N ALA A 248 -8.06 4.86 20.39
CA ALA A 248 -8.30 5.69 19.23
C ALA A 248 -9.75 6.19 19.17
N ILE A 249 -9.90 7.38 18.61
CA ILE A 249 -11.19 7.97 18.23
C ILE A 249 -11.15 8.26 16.74
N ILE A 250 -12.08 7.69 16.00
CA ILE A 250 -12.32 8.02 14.61
C ILE A 250 -13.50 8.99 14.57
N PHE A 251 -13.25 10.23 14.20
CA PHE A 251 -14.29 11.26 14.10
C PHE A 251 -14.65 11.50 12.63
N PHE A 252 -15.90 11.26 12.31
CA PHE A 252 -16.47 11.59 10.99
C PHE A 252 -17.13 12.97 11.06
N ASP A 253 -16.51 13.95 10.41
CA ASP A 253 -17.15 15.25 10.24
C ASP A 253 -18.07 15.23 9.02
N GLU A 254 -19.26 15.79 9.16
CA GLU A 254 -20.27 15.83 8.10
C GLU A 254 -20.65 14.42 7.57
N ILE A 255 -20.88 13.46 8.46
CA ILE A 255 -21.23 12.08 8.07
C ILE A 255 -22.52 12.00 7.25
N ASP A 256 -23.39 12.99 7.38
CA ASP A 256 -24.62 13.16 6.61
C ASP A 256 -24.33 13.31 5.10
N SER A 257 -23.18 13.83 4.72
CA SER A 257 -22.76 13.89 3.31
C SER A 257 -22.55 12.49 2.71
N ILE A 258 -22.08 11.52 3.49
CA ILE A 258 -21.94 10.12 3.08
C ILE A 258 -23.34 9.47 2.97
N ALA A 259 -24.25 9.82 3.87
CA ALA A 259 -25.60 9.28 3.89
C ALA A 259 -26.49 9.87 2.79
N SER A 260 -26.38 11.18 2.50
CA SER A 260 -27.17 11.88 1.50
C SER A 260 -26.83 11.49 0.06
N SER A 261 -25.60 11.04 -0.20
CA SER A 261 -25.23 10.50 -1.51
C SER A 261 -26.01 9.22 -1.88
N ARG A 262 -26.73 8.59 -0.93
CA ARG A 262 -27.60 7.44 -1.19
C ARG A 262 -28.76 7.74 -2.16
N GLU A 263 -29.30 8.96 -2.16
CA GLU A 263 -30.50 9.31 -2.90
C GLU A 263 -30.19 9.87 -4.30
N THR A 264 -29.03 10.47 -4.46
CA THR A 264 -28.63 11.15 -5.71
C THR A 264 -27.55 10.42 -6.49
N ASP A 265 -26.95 9.36 -5.92
CA ASP A 265 -25.78 8.69 -6.50
C ASP A 265 -26.21 7.57 -7.47
N THR A 266 -26.10 7.86 -8.77
CA THR A 266 -26.27 6.88 -9.85
C THR A 266 -25.19 5.80 -9.85
N ASN A 267 -24.04 6.02 -9.21
CA ASN A 267 -22.90 5.10 -9.19
C ASN A 267 -22.86 4.19 -7.95
N GLY A 268 -23.73 4.40 -6.96
CA GLY A 268 -23.83 3.57 -5.77
C GLY A 268 -22.67 3.67 -4.77
N VAL A 269 -21.80 4.68 -4.90
CA VAL A 269 -20.61 4.87 -4.04
C VAL A 269 -21.02 5.07 -2.58
N GLY A 270 -21.96 5.96 -2.31
CA GLY A 270 -22.45 6.23 -0.95
C GLY A 270 -23.04 5.00 -0.27
N LYS A 271 -23.76 4.14 -1.02
CA LYS A 271 -24.30 2.88 -0.47
C LYS A 271 -23.20 1.91 -0.05
N ARG A 272 -22.15 1.79 -0.87
CA ARG A 272 -20.98 0.92 -0.59
C ARG A 272 -20.19 1.42 0.60
N LEU A 273 -19.90 2.74 0.68
CA LEU A 273 -19.22 3.34 1.81
C LEU A 273 -19.93 3.12 3.13
N VAL A 274 -21.27 3.30 3.17
CA VAL A 274 -22.06 3.03 4.38
C VAL A 274 -22.03 1.56 4.74
N ALA A 275 -22.16 0.65 3.77
CA ALA A 275 -22.07 -0.79 4.01
C ALA A 275 -20.70 -1.18 4.55
N GLN A 276 -19.63 -0.62 3.98
CA GLN A 276 -18.27 -0.83 4.44
C GLN A 276 -18.07 -0.30 5.86
N LEU A 277 -18.55 0.92 6.17
CA LEU A 277 -18.49 1.50 7.49
C LEU A 277 -19.18 0.62 8.55
N LEU A 278 -20.39 0.13 8.27
CA LEU A 278 -21.11 -0.77 9.15
C LEU A 278 -20.33 -2.08 9.38
N THR A 279 -19.77 -2.67 8.32
CA THR A 279 -18.96 -3.89 8.41
C THR A 279 -17.72 -3.67 9.27
N LEU A 280 -17.03 -2.53 9.11
CA LEU A 280 -15.85 -2.17 9.90
C LEU A 280 -16.23 -1.94 11.37
N MET A 281 -17.34 -1.25 11.65
CA MET A 281 -17.82 -1.04 13.02
C MET A 281 -18.25 -2.36 13.69
N ASP A 282 -18.79 -3.31 12.95
CA ASP A 282 -19.15 -4.62 13.49
C ASP A 282 -17.89 -5.46 13.80
N GLY A 283 -16.82 -5.28 13.08
CA GLY A 283 -15.52 -5.94 13.33
C GLY A 283 -14.78 -5.50 14.60
N PHE A 284 -15.24 -4.45 15.30
CA PHE A 284 -14.57 -3.92 16.52
C PHE A 284 -14.79 -4.75 17.80
N GLU A 285 -15.51 -5.88 17.75
CA GLU A 285 -15.90 -6.60 18.96
C GLU A 285 -14.73 -7.12 19.81
N SER A 286 -13.52 -7.25 19.25
CA SER A 286 -12.44 -7.97 19.94
C SER A 286 -11.59 -7.13 20.90
N LYS A 287 -11.38 -5.83 20.68
CA LYS A 287 -10.44 -5.03 21.49
C LYS A 287 -11.08 -3.92 22.31
N GLY A 288 -12.13 -3.26 21.84
CA GLY A 288 -12.83 -2.17 22.53
C GLY A 288 -11.96 -0.93 22.82
N ASN A 289 -10.89 -0.75 22.02
CA ASN A 289 -9.96 0.38 22.15
C ASN A 289 -10.27 1.52 21.17
N VAL A 290 -11.26 1.34 20.29
CA VAL A 290 -11.66 2.32 19.27
C VAL A 290 -13.10 2.74 19.50
N VAL A 291 -13.37 4.04 19.38
CA VAL A 291 -14.71 4.63 19.40
C VAL A 291 -14.89 5.46 18.13
N VAL A 292 -15.99 5.23 17.44
CA VAL A 292 -16.39 6.05 16.30
C VAL A 292 -17.29 7.17 16.81
N VAL A 293 -16.99 8.41 16.41
CA VAL A 293 -17.80 9.59 16.73
C VAL A 293 -18.16 10.30 15.43
N ALA A 294 -19.40 10.74 15.29
CA ALA A 294 -19.87 11.42 14.10
C ALA A 294 -20.79 12.59 14.44
#